data_131e27c5b3c05814953a58e23e7d60f4
#
_entry.id   131e27c5b3c05814953a58e23e7d60f4
#
_cell.length_a   1.000
_cell.length_b   1.000
_cell.length_c   1.000
_cell.angle_alpha   90.00
_cell.angle_beta   90.00
_cell.angle_gamma   90.00
#
_symmetry.space_group_name_H-M   'P 1'
#
loop_
_entity.id
_entity.type
_entity.pdbx_description
1 polymer ?
#
loop_
_entity_poly.entity_id
_entity_poly.type
_entity_poly.pdbx_seq_one_letter_code
_entity_poly.pdbx_strand_id
1 'polypeptide(L)' 'MAQGTIKKLIAAKGFGFIGTEDGNDVFFHTSAVENASFEELQEGQSVEFELVDGEKGPRAEGIRVS' A
#
# COMPACT_ATOMS: atom_id res chain seq x y z
N MET A 1 -7.88 -3.47 10.88
CA MET A 1 -7.12 -3.05 9.69
C MET A 1 -5.65 -3.00 10.02
N ALA A 2 -4.82 -3.34 9.07
CA ALA A 2 -3.39 -3.30 9.27
C ALA A 2 -2.85 -1.90 9.05
N GLN A 3 -1.71 -1.63 9.62
CA GLN A 3 -1.03 -0.35 9.45
C GLN A 3 0.37 -0.58 8.92
N GLY A 4 0.84 0.35 8.12
CA GLY A 4 2.17 0.26 7.56
C GLY A 4 2.65 1.59 7.04
N THR A 5 3.81 1.54 6.40
CA THR A 5 4.45 2.71 5.84
C THR A 5 4.77 2.43 4.37
N ILE A 6 4.53 3.39 3.52
CA ILE A 6 4.85 3.24 2.10
C ILE A 6 6.35 3.17 1.94
N LYS A 7 6.83 2.06 1.39
CA LYS A 7 8.26 1.85 1.16
C LYS A 7 8.68 2.22 -0.24
N LYS A 8 7.86 1.94 -1.22
CA LYS A 8 8.23 2.17 -2.60
C LYS A 8 7.00 2.48 -3.43
N LEU A 9 7.15 3.39 -4.38
CA LEU A 9 6.11 3.77 -5.31
C LEU A 9 6.68 3.70 -6.71
N ILE A 10 5.99 2.93 -7.57
CA ILE A 10 6.40 2.79 -8.97
C ILE A 10 5.27 3.36 -9.83
N ALA A 11 5.31 4.68 -10.01
CA ALA A 11 4.25 5.40 -10.70
C ALA A 11 4.10 4.95 -12.15
N ALA A 12 5.21 4.60 -12.80
CA ALA A 12 5.17 4.19 -14.20
C ALA A 12 4.34 2.92 -14.41
N LYS A 13 4.26 2.07 -13.40
CA LYS A 13 3.51 0.81 -13.48
C LYS A 13 2.23 0.84 -12.67
N GLY A 14 2.03 1.87 -11.87
CA GLY A 14 0.81 2.05 -11.10
C GLY A 14 0.68 1.15 -9.89
N PHE A 15 1.79 0.83 -9.22
CA PHE A 15 1.74 0.03 -8.00
C PHE A 15 2.83 0.45 -7.03
N GLY A 16 2.78 -0.11 -5.84
CA GLY A 16 3.80 0.18 -4.83
C GLY A 16 3.83 -0.91 -3.77
N PHE A 17 4.65 -0.67 -2.75
CA PHE A 17 4.81 -1.59 -1.63
C PHE A 17 4.67 -0.86 -0.31
N ILE A 18 4.01 -1.51 0.63
CA ILE A 18 3.84 -1.01 1.99
C ILE A 18 4.63 -1.92 2.92
N GLY A 19 5.48 -1.34 3.74
CA GLY A 19 6.20 -2.10 4.76
C GLY A 19 5.38 -2.19 6.02
N THR A 20 5.17 -3.40 6.51
CA THR A 20 4.45 -3.62 7.75
C THR A 20 5.41 -3.64 8.94
N GLU A 21 4.87 -3.60 10.14
CA GLU A 21 5.67 -3.66 11.35
C GLU A 21 6.46 -4.96 11.48
N ASP A 22 5.97 -6.01 10.85
CA ASP A 22 6.62 -7.31 10.85
C ASP A 22 7.84 -7.36 9.95
N GLY A 23 8.08 -6.30 9.18
CA GLY A 23 9.18 -6.28 8.24
C GLY A 23 8.85 -6.86 6.87
N ASN A 24 7.60 -7.17 6.63
CA ASN A 24 7.15 -7.70 5.36
C ASN A 24 6.72 -6.57 4.42
N ASP A 25 6.92 -6.80 3.13
CA ASP A 25 6.46 -5.88 2.11
C ASP A 25 5.15 -6.39 1.53
N VAL A 26 4.16 -5.51 1.43
CA VAL A 26 2.85 -5.84 0.91
C VAL A 26 2.61 -5.05 -0.37
N PHE A 27 2.27 -5.75 -1.43
CA PHE A 27 1.99 -5.12 -2.73
C PHE A 27 0.64 -4.41 -2.68
N PHE A 28 0.55 -3.27 -3.36
CA PHE A 28 -0.73 -2.62 -3.58
C PHE A 28 -0.76 -1.96 -4.96
N HIS A 29 -1.96 -1.90 -5.53
CA HIS A 29 -2.20 -1.22 -6.79
C HIS A 29 -2.84 0.14 -6.52
N THR A 30 -2.69 1.08 -7.46
CA THR A 30 -3.25 2.42 -7.29
C THR A 30 -4.75 2.41 -7.05
N SER A 31 -5.46 1.46 -7.64
CA SER A 31 -6.89 1.35 -7.46
C SER A 31 -7.32 0.98 -6.04
N ALA A 32 -6.37 0.51 -5.22
CA ALA A 32 -6.65 0.14 -3.84
C ALA A 32 -6.67 1.33 -2.89
N VAL A 33 -6.20 2.49 -3.32
CA VAL A 33 -6.18 3.68 -2.49
C VAL A 33 -7.53 4.37 -2.54
N GLU A 34 -8.13 4.59 -1.39
CA GLU A 34 -9.51 5.08 -1.32
C GLU A 34 -9.63 6.59 -1.13
N ASN A 35 -8.82 7.17 -0.26
CA ASN A 35 -9.01 8.57 0.11
C ASN A 35 -7.94 9.53 -0.44
N ALA A 36 -7.14 9.07 -1.38
CA ALA A 36 -6.12 9.88 -2.00
C ALA A 36 -5.80 9.32 -3.37
N SER A 37 -5.25 10.14 -4.23
CA SER A 37 -4.77 9.65 -5.52
C SER A 37 -3.34 9.12 -5.35
N PHE A 38 -2.93 8.25 -6.28
CA PHE A 38 -1.59 7.70 -6.23
C PHE A 38 -0.52 8.79 -6.25
N GLU A 39 -0.78 9.87 -6.95
CA GLU A 39 0.15 10.99 -7.07
C GLU A 39 0.38 11.72 -5.74
N GLU A 40 -0.56 11.60 -4.82
CA GLU A 40 -0.45 12.22 -3.50
C GLU A 40 0.34 11.38 -2.52
N LEU A 41 0.62 10.12 -2.87
CA LEU A 41 1.34 9.22 -1.99
C LEU A 41 2.83 9.54 -2.00
N GLN A 42 3.47 9.31 -0.86
CA GLN A 42 4.90 9.54 -0.70
C GLN A 42 5.52 8.40 0.07
N GLU A 43 6.77 8.11 -0.26
CA GLU A 43 7.53 7.12 0.51
C GLU A 43 7.71 7.60 1.94
N GLY A 44 7.54 6.69 2.88
CA GLY A 44 7.61 7.01 4.29
C GLY A 44 6.29 7.44 4.91
N GLN A 45 5.23 7.52 4.11
CA GLN A 45 3.93 7.95 4.60
C GLN A 45 3.22 6.80 5.31
N SER A 46 2.56 7.11 6.43
CA SER A 46 1.78 6.11 7.17
C SER A 46 0.43 5.88 6.49
N VAL A 47 0.04 4.62 6.40
CA VAL A 47 -1.23 4.24 5.79
C VAL A 47 -1.90 3.14 6.59
N GLU A 48 -3.21 3.06 6.45
CA GLU A 48 -3.99 1.94 6.96
C GLU A 48 -4.54 1.18 5.76
N PHE A 49 -4.62 -0.11 5.90
CA PHE A 49 -5.09 -0.94 4.79
C PHE A 49 -5.63 -2.26 5.30
N GLU A 50 -6.33 -2.97 4.41
CA GLU A 50 -6.79 -4.31 4.70
C GLU A 50 -5.88 -5.31 3.98
N LEU A 51 -5.36 -6.27 4.73
CA LEU A 51 -4.47 -7.29 4.18
C LEU A 51 -5.32 -8.41 3.58
N VAL A 52 -5.11 -8.67 2.31
CA VAL A 52 -5.86 -9.69 1.57
C VAL A 52 -4.87 -10.66 0.94
N ASP A 53 -5.16 -11.95 1.06
CA ASP A 53 -4.35 -12.97 0.40
C ASP A 53 -4.77 -13.09 -1.06
N GLY A 54 -3.86 -12.74 -1.96
CA GLY A 54 -4.09 -12.88 -3.38
C GLY A 54 -3.36 -14.09 -3.96
N GLU A 55 -3.58 -14.35 -5.22
CA GLU A 55 -2.93 -15.48 -5.91
C GLU A 55 -1.40 -15.36 -5.91
N LYS A 56 -0.90 -14.15 -5.91
CA LYS A 56 0.54 -13.90 -5.95
C LYS A 56 1.12 -13.53 -4.59
N GLY A 57 0.36 -13.75 -3.53
CA GLY A 57 0.77 -13.42 -2.19
C GLY A 57 -0.06 -12.33 -1.56
N PRO A 58 0.31 -11.84 -0.40
CA PRO A 58 -0.46 -10.81 0.30
C PRO A 58 -0.44 -9.49 -0.46
N ARG A 59 -1.58 -8.81 -0.45
CA ARG A 59 -1.71 -7.48 -1.04
C ARG A 59 -2.55 -6.61 -0.14
N ALA A 60 -2.41 -5.31 -0.29
CA ALA A 60 -3.18 -4.35 0.49
C ALA A 60 -4.35 -3.83 -0.31
N GLU A 61 -5.50 -3.72 0.33
CA GLU A 61 -6.69 -3.14 -0.26
C GLU A 61 -7.32 -2.15 0.72
N GLY A 62 -8.19 -1.30 0.20
CA GLY A 62 -8.85 -0.30 1.02
C GLY A 62 -7.86 0.62 1.71
N ILE A 63 -6.83 1.02 1.01
CA ILE A 63 -5.75 1.81 1.59
C ILE A 63 -6.22 3.21 1.88
N ARG A 64 -5.95 3.66 3.10
CA ARG A 64 -6.24 5.01 3.53
C ARG A 64 -4.99 5.66 4.07
N VAL A 65 -4.75 6.87 3.61
CA VAL A 65 -3.61 7.66 4.06
C VAL A 65 -3.97 8.34 5.38
N SER A 66 -3.10 8.23 6.34
CA SER A 66 -3.30 8.88 7.64
C SER A 66 -3.01 10.37 7.58
#